data_477c95c4dbb0edac4b02ec11f81da5d0
#
_entry.id   477c95c4dbb0edac4b02ec11f81da5d0
#
_cell.length_a   1.000
_cell.length_b   1.000
_cell.length_c   1.000
_cell.angle_alpha   90.00
_cell.angle_beta   90.00
_cell.angle_gamma   90.00
#
_symmetry.space_group_name_H-M   'P 1'
#
loop_
_entity.id
_entity.type
_entity.pdbx_description
1 polymer ?
#
loop_
_entity_poly.entity_id
_entity_poly.type
_entity_poly.pdbx_seq_one_letter_code
_entity_poly.pdbx_strand_id
1 'polypeptide(L)'
;MADAAGQPVADIDSLVLRPVTAADLARAGSAPTEDLFRLDWVSAPAPAEPGDLGDWAVLGTDAQAEDGWRAAGVAVTNYQDLGALTAAVAGGASVPGTVVLPVAANPGDLIGGVAGVLAAMRTWLAEKCLEDSRLVVSTTGAVALDAADASELDLASAGVWGLVRSAISEHPGRFALADVDGEPDSYRALAAYAAESDESQFAVREGRVRLPRIVRMTVPAADEDIPATRWDKXGSACPGSYG
;
A
#
# COMPACT_ATOMS: atom_id res chain seq x y z
N MET A 1 -8.93 23.47 -22.86
CA MET A 1 -7.59 23.15 -22.37
C MET A 1 -6.82 22.42 -23.44
N ALA A 2 -5.51 22.67 -23.54
CA ALA A 2 -4.67 22.07 -24.58
C ALA A 2 -3.37 21.52 -23.97
N ASP A 3 -2.76 20.55 -24.63
CA ASP A 3 -1.47 19.99 -24.23
C ASP A 3 -0.29 20.90 -24.61
N ALA A 4 0.93 20.47 -24.37
CA ALA A 4 2.13 21.23 -24.66
C ALA A 4 2.36 21.43 -26.18
N ALA A 5 1.72 20.62 -27.04
CA ALA A 5 1.77 20.74 -28.50
C ALA A 5 0.60 21.56 -29.07
N GLY A 6 -0.27 22.10 -28.20
CA GLY A 6 -1.41 22.89 -28.59
C GLY A 6 -2.65 22.10 -29.02
N GLN A 7 -2.64 20.77 -28.85
CA GLN A 7 -3.80 19.96 -29.22
C GLN A 7 -4.88 20.02 -28.12
N PRO A 8 -6.17 20.16 -28.48
CA PRO A 8 -7.22 20.21 -27.47
C PRO A 8 -7.35 18.88 -26.72
N VAL A 9 -7.29 18.93 -25.40
CA VAL A 9 -7.40 17.76 -24.51
C VAL A 9 -8.74 17.74 -23.80
N ALA A 10 -9.31 18.92 -23.54
CA ALA A 10 -10.61 19.05 -22.90
C ALA A 10 -11.25 20.38 -23.29
N ASP A 11 -12.56 20.35 -23.47
CA ASP A 11 -13.38 21.53 -23.69
C ASP A 11 -14.38 21.66 -22.52
N ILE A 12 -14.51 22.87 -22.00
CA ILE A 12 -15.44 23.15 -20.89
C ILE A 12 -16.46 24.19 -21.39
N ASP A 13 -17.66 23.71 -21.66
CA ASP A 13 -18.73 24.57 -22.21
C ASP A 13 -19.13 25.67 -21.25
N SER A 14 -19.18 25.40 -19.97
CA SER A 14 -19.55 26.44 -18.99
C SER A 14 -19.01 26.12 -17.59
N LEU A 15 -18.73 27.17 -16.84
CA LEU A 15 -18.35 27.10 -15.45
C LEU A 15 -19.30 28.00 -14.65
N VAL A 16 -20.09 27.38 -13.78
CA VAL A 16 -21.03 28.12 -12.93
C VAL A 16 -20.44 28.29 -11.55
N LEU A 17 -20.19 29.51 -11.16
CA LEU A 17 -19.73 29.87 -9.82
C LEU A 17 -20.92 30.37 -8.97
N ARG A 18 -21.07 29.77 -7.81
CA ARG A 18 -22.10 30.24 -6.85
C ARG A 18 -21.42 30.94 -5.69
N PRO A 19 -21.82 32.14 -5.37
CA PRO A 19 -21.30 32.81 -4.18
C PRO A 19 -21.73 32.06 -2.91
N VAL A 20 -20.78 31.86 -2.02
CA VAL A 20 -21.03 31.21 -0.72
C VAL A 20 -20.79 32.26 0.35
N THR A 21 -21.77 32.48 1.21
CA THR A 21 -21.64 33.46 2.30
C THR A 21 -20.95 32.84 3.51
N ALA A 22 -20.40 33.68 4.38
CA ALA A 22 -19.84 33.23 5.65
C ALA A 22 -20.87 32.48 6.50
N ALA A 23 -22.13 32.87 6.40
CA ALA A 23 -23.22 32.19 7.12
C ALA A 23 -23.51 30.81 6.58
N ASP A 24 -23.37 30.62 5.27
CA ASP A 24 -23.52 29.27 4.65
C ASP A 24 -22.37 28.35 5.06
N LEU A 25 -21.15 28.88 5.12
CA LEU A 25 -19.98 28.13 5.57
C LEU A 25 -20.11 27.75 7.05
N ALA A 26 -20.58 28.70 7.90
CA ALA A 26 -20.79 28.41 9.32
C ALA A 26 -21.87 27.36 9.53
N ARG A 27 -22.95 27.40 8.73
CA ARG A 27 -24.01 26.40 8.80
C ARG A 27 -23.52 25.03 8.33
N ALA A 28 -22.72 24.98 7.29
CA ALA A 28 -22.10 23.74 6.80
C ALA A 28 -21.13 23.16 7.84
N GLY A 29 -20.38 24.03 8.54
CA GLY A 29 -19.45 23.61 9.58
C GLY A 29 -20.13 23.15 10.88
N SER A 30 -21.40 23.51 11.10
CA SER A 30 -22.15 23.05 12.27
C SER A 30 -22.97 21.77 12.01
N ALA A 31 -22.99 21.28 10.76
CA ALA A 31 -23.59 19.98 10.47
C ALA A 31 -22.76 18.87 11.15
N PRO A 32 -23.39 17.85 11.72
CA PRO A 32 -22.64 16.73 12.25
C PRO A 32 -21.68 16.20 11.19
N THR A 33 -20.44 15.95 11.56
CA THR A 33 -19.43 15.42 10.65
C THR A 33 -19.69 13.93 10.39
N GLU A 34 -20.88 13.63 9.86
CA GLU A 34 -21.28 12.26 9.56
C GLU A 34 -20.56 11.69 8.35
N ASP A 35 -19.86 12.54 7.60
CA ASP A 35 -19.20 12.16 6.36
C ASP A 35 -17.68 12.07 6.49
N LEU A 36 -17.17 11.93 7.72
CA LEU A 36 -15.76 11.64 7.94
C LEU A 36 -15.51 10.13 7.94
N PHE A 37 -14.49 9.73 7.24
CA PHE A 37 -14.08 8.34 7.13
C PHE A 37 -12.60 8.23 7.48
N ARG A 38 -12.23 7.05 8.00
CA ARG A 38 -10.82 6.72 8.22
C ARG A 38 -10.52 5.35 7.61
N LEU A 39 -9.25 5.13 7.33
CA LEU A 39 -8.75 3.80 7.01
C LEU A 39 -8.58 3.04 8.33
N ASP A 40 -9.16 1.87 8.42
CA ASP A 40 -9.01 1.01 9.58
C ASP A 40 -8.51 -0.37 9.12
N TRP A 41 -7.76 -1.06 9.97
CA TRP A 41 -7.22 -2.39 9.69
C TRP A 41 -8.06 -3.43 10.41
N VAL A 42 -8.89 -4.15 9.67
CA VAL A 42 -9.79 -5.16 10.24
C VAL A 42 -9.20 -6.56 10.07
N SER A 43 -9.50 -7.45 11.00
CA SER A 43 -9.06 -8.84 10.89
C SER A 43 -9.66 -9.50 9.65
N ALA A 44 -8.82 -10.13 8.85
CA ALA A 44 -9.27 -10.95 7.73
C ALA A 44 -10.02 -12.18 8.28
N PRO A 45 -11.02 -12.68 7.55
CA PRO A 45 -11.57 -14.00 7.88
C PRO A 45 -10.46 -15.06 7.75
N ALA A 46 -10.49 -16.06 8.61
CA ALA A 46 -9.54 -17.16 8.50
C ALA A 46 -9.73 -17.87 7.16
N PRO A 47 -8.67 -18.30 6.48
CA PRO A 47 -8.83 -19.14 5.29
C PRO A 47 -9.58 -20.41 5.65
N ALA A 48 -10.40 -20.89 4.74
CA ALA A 48 -11.31 -22.02 5.01
C ALA A 48 -10.55 -23.31 5.35
N GLU A 49 -9.49 -23.59 4.62
CA GLU A 49 -8.58 -24.71 4.84
C GLU A 49 -7.21 -24.34 4.21
N PRO A 50 -6.12 -24.92 4.68
CA PRO A 50 -4.85 -24.73 3.98
C PRO A 50 -4.93 -25.39 2.59
N GLY A 51 -5.19 -24.58 1.58
CA GLY A 51 -5.24 -25.05 0.19
C GLY A 51 -3.85 -25.24 -0.40
N ASP A 52 -3.83 -25.58 -1.67
CA ASP A 52 -2.59 -25.55 -2.44
C ASP A 52 -2.15 -24.09 -2.57
N LEU A 53 -1.01 -23.77 -2.02
CA LEU A 53 -0.48 -22.42 -2.09
C LEU A 53 -0.02 -22.03 -3.50
N GLY A 54 0.10 -23.03 -4.41
CA GLY A 54 0.58 -22.78 -5.76
C GLY A 54 2.09 -22.58 -5.81
N ASP A 55 2.57 -22.20 -6.99
CA ASP A 55 4.00 -21.95 -7.21
C ASP A 55 4.33 -20.50 -6.84
N TRP A 56 5.17 -20.33 -5.85
CA TRP A 56 5.63 -19.01 -5.38
C TRP A 56 7.09 -18.79 -5.74
N ALA A 57 7.42 -17.57 -6.13
CA ALA A 57 8.81 -17.14 -6.33
C ALA A 57 9.09 -15.91 -5.47
N VAL A 58 10.33 -15.77 -5.03
CA VAL A 58 10.80 -14.59 -4.29
C VAL A 58 11.97 -13.99 -5.05
N LEU A 59 11.92 -12.67 -5.30
CA LEU A 59 12.98 -11.95 -6.00
C LEU A 59 13.92 -11.27 -5.00
N GLY A 60 15.20 -11.31 -5.33
CA GLY A 60 16.22 -10.62 -4.54
C GLY A 60 17.07 -11.59 -3.74
N THR A 61 18.03 -11.00 -3.05
CA THR A 61 19.00 -11.73 -2.24
C THR A 61 18.92 -11.37 -0.76
N ASP A 62 17.72 -10.96 -0.31
CA ASP A 62 17.50 -10.61 1.08
C ASP A 62 17.45 -11.90 1.92
N ALA A 63 18.54 -12.14 2.63
CA ALA A 63 18.69 -13.35 3.45
C ALA A 63 17.62 -13.44 4.56
N GLN A 64 17.21 -12.30 5.10
CA GLN A 64 16.19 -12.27 6.16
C GLN A 64 14.82 -12.72 5.63
N ALA A 65 14.43 -12.21 4.46
CA ALA A 65 13.19 -12.63 3.81
C ALA A 65 13.27 -14.11 3.43
N GLU A 66 14.40 -14.56 2.86
CA GLU A 66 14.61 -15.95 2.49
C GLU A 66 14.51 -16.90 3.69
N ASP A 67 15.15 -16.54 4.80
CA ASP A 67 15.08 -17.31 6.03
C ASP A 67 13.67 -17.33 6.61
N GLY A 68 12.94 -16.21 6.52
CA GLY A 68 11.54 -16.12 6.96
C GLY A 68 10.65 -17.11 6.18
N TRP A 69 10.74 -17.13 4.86
CA TRP A 69 9.97 -18.07 4.03
C TRP A 69 10.33 -19.51 4.34
N ARG A 70 11.62 -19.80 4.50
CA ARG A 70 12.10 -21.16 4.82
C ARG A 70 11.57 -21.60 6.20
N ALA A 71 11.66 -20.73 7.20
CA ALA A 71 11.17 -21.02 8.56
C ALA A 71 9.64 -21.17 8.60
N ALA A 72 8.93 -20.45 7.74
CA ALA A 72 7.48 -20.57 7.59
C ALA A 72 7.06 -21.93 7.00
N GLY A 73 7.99 -22.66 6.38
CA GLY A 73 7.68 -23.93 5.71
C GLY A 73 6.92 -23.74 4.39
N VAL A 74 6.95 -22.54 3.83
CA VAL A 74 6.33 -22.25 2.52
C VAL A 74 7.36 -22.55 1.42
N ALA A 75 6.98 -23.40 0.48
CA ALA A 75 7.87 -23.74 -0.64
C ALA A 75 7.92 -22.55 -1.61
N VAL A 76 9.07 -21.90 -1.69
CA VAL A 76 9.29 -20.80 -2.62
C VAL A 76 10.55 -21.06 -3.44
N THR A 77 10.55 -20.61 -4.70
CA THR A 77 11.76 -20.62 -5.53
C THR A 77 12.37 -19.21 -5.51
N ASN A 78 13.63 -19.14 -5.13
CA ASN A 78 14.33 -17.85 -5.04
C ASN A 78 15.03 -17.53 -6.36
N TYR A 79 14.89 -16.31 -6.83
CA TYR A 79 15.59 -15.77 -8.00
C TYR A 79 16.30 -14.47 -7.63
N GLN A 80 17.49 -14.29 -8.16
CA GLN A 80 18.28 -13.09 -7.88
C GLN A 80 17.52 -11.80 -8.23
N ASP A 81 16.80 -11.84 -9.37
CA ASP A 81 16.04 -10.71 -9.86
C ASP A 81 15.00 -11.20 -10.88
N LEU A 82 14.21 -10.28 -11.43
CA LEU A 82 13.20 -10.59 -12.43
C LEU A 82 13.79 -11.19 -13.71
N GLY A 83 14.99 -10.76 -14.11
CA GLY A 83 15.68 -11.31 -15.28
C GLY A 83 16.04 -12.78 -15.09
N ALA A 84 16.50 -13.16 -13.90
CA ALA A 84 16.80 -14.56 -13.58
C ALA A 84 15.52 -15.41 -13.61
N LEU A 85 14.40 -14.89 -13.10
CA LEU A 85 13.11 -15.57 -13.16
C LEU A 85 12.67 -15.79 -14.62
N THR A 86 12.67 -14.74 -15.45
CA THR A 86 12.22 -14.83 -16.84
C THR A 86 13.14 -15.75 -17.66
N ALA A 87 14.45 -15.75 -17.39
CA ALA A 87 15.39 -16.66 -18.02
C ALA A 87 15.09 -18.13 -17.65
N ALA A 88 14.76 -18.39 -16.39
CA ALA A 88 14.41 -19.75 -15.94
C ALA A 88 13.11 -20.22 -16.62
N VAL A 89 12.10 -19.35 -16.70
CA VAL A 89 10.84 -19.66 -17.39
C VAL A 89 11.09 -19.94 -18.88
N ALA A 90 11.92 -19.12 -19.54
CA ALA A 90 12.30 -19.36 -20.93
C ALA A 90 13.08 -20.69 -21.09
N GLY A 91 13.77 -21.13 -20.04
CA GLY A 91 14.47 -22.42 -20.00
C GLY A 91 13.56 -23.60 -19.65
N GLY A 92 12.28 -23.39 -19.44
CA GLY A 92 11.32 -24.48 -19.19
C GLY A 92 10.88 -24.63 -17.73
N ALA A 93 11.25 -23.70 -16.84
CA ALA A 93 10.71 -23.71 -15.47
C ALA A 93 9.23 -23.33 -15.47
N SER A 94 8.48 -23.81 -14.48
CA SER A 94 7.08 -23.43 -14.31
C SER A 94 6.95 -21.92 -14.08
N VAL A 95 5.87 -21.33 -14.58
CA VAL A 95 5.56 -19.91 -14.34
C VAL A 95 4.93 -19.80 -12.96
N PRO A 96 5.53 -19.06 -12.00
CA PRO A 96 4.93 -18.95 -10.69
C PRO A 96 3.65 -18.10 -10.74
N GLY A 97 2.60 -18.53 -10.06
CA GLY A 97 1.36 -17.75 -9.96
C GLY A 97 1.54 -16.47 -9.13
N THR A 98 2.40 -16.55 -8.12
CA THR A 98 2.71 -15.42 -7.25
C THR A 98 4.21 -15.18 -7.15
N VAL A 99 4.61 -13.94 -7.34
CA VAL A 99 6.01 -13.51 -7.21
C VAL A 99 6.10 -12.44 -6.13
N VAL A 100 6.98 -12.62 -5.16
CA VAL A 100 7.19 -11.63 -4.10
C VAL A 100 8.42 -10.80 -4.42
N LEU A 101 8.27 -9.49 -4.32
CA LEU A 101 9.37 -8.52 -4.39
C LEU A 101 9.56 -7.91 -3.00
N PRO A 102 10.50 -8.43 -2.20
CA PRO A 102 10.80 -7.81 -0.91
C PRO A 102 11.45 -6.43 -1.13
N VAL A 103 11.01 -5.45 -0.36
CA VAL A 103 11.57 -4.10 -0.37
C VAL A 103 12.30 -3.91 0.95
N ALA A 104 13.62 -3.84 0.88
CA ALA A 104 14.42 -3.61 2.06
C ALA A 104 14.22 -2.18 2.57
N ALA A 105 14.07 -2.06 3.88
CA ALA A 105 13.99 -0.74 4.51
C ALA A 105 15.29 0.01 4.27
N ASN A 106 15.20 1.20 3.73
CA ASN A 106 16.34 2.08 3.54
C ASN A 106 15.96 3.50 3.95
N PRO A 107 15.96 3.79 5.24
CA PRO A 107 15.48 5.09 5.74
C PRO A 107 16.22 6.30 5.14
N GLY A 108 17.43 6.11 4.63
CA GLY A 108 18.22 7.20 4.03
C GLY A 108 17.94 7.45 2.56
N ASP A 109 17.21 6.58 1.88
CA ASP A 109 17.02 6.69 0.41
C ASP A 109 15.59 6.38 -0.04
N LEU A 110 14.68 7.21 0.41
CA LEU A 110 13.27 7.09 0.03
C LEU A 110 13.06 7.15 -1.50
N ILE A 111 13.75 8.07 -2.17
CA ILE A 111 13.58 8.27 -3.62
C ILE A 111 14.11 7.06 -4.38
N GLY A 112 15.28 6.55 -4.01
CA GLY A 112 15.88 5.38 -4.66
C GLY A 112 15.03 4.12 -4.45
N GLY A 113 14.50 3.93 -3.26
CA GLY A 113 13.60 2.80 -2.98
C GLY A 113 12.37 2.82 -3.86
N VAL A 114 11.67 3.96 -3.91
CA VAL A 114 10.46 4.12 -4.75
C VAL A 114 10.81 3.96 -6.24
N ALA A 115 11.93 4.55 -6.68
CA ALA A 115 12.36 4.46 -8.08
C ALA A 115 12.72 3.02 -8.48
N GLY A 116 13.34 2.27 -7.57
CA GLY A 116 13.67 0.85 -7.80
C GLY A 116 12.41 0.00 -7.97
N VAL A 117 11.42 0.19 -7.09
CA VAL A 117 10.15 -0.52 -7.19
C VAL A 117 9.42 -0.14 -8.49
N LEU A 118 9.41 1.14 -8.85
CA LEU A 118 8.80 1.59 -10.12
C LEU A 118 9.48 0.91 -11.33
N ALA A 119 10.80 0.84 -11.33
CA ALA A 119 11.53 0.17 -12.42
C ALA A 119 11.18 -1.31 -12.50
N ALA A 120 11.13 -2.01 -11.35
CA ALA A 120 10.74 -3.42 -11.30
C ALA A 120 9.32 -3.64 -11.81
N MET A 121 8.37 -2.78 -11.41
CA MET A 121 6.97 -2.88 -11.85
C MET A 121 6.82 -2.65 -13.36
N ARG A 122 7.58 -1.69 -13.93
CA ARG A 122 7.57 -1.45 -15.38
C ARG A 122 8.11 -2.65 -16.15
N THR A 123 9.20 -3.25 -15.67
CA THR A 123 9.75 -4.47 -16.28
C THR A 123 8.74 -5.62 -16.15
N TRP A 124 8.12 -5.78 -14.95
CA TRP A 124 7.09 -6.79 -14.71
C TRP A 124 5.94 -6.71 -15.71
N LEU A 125 5.43 -5.51 -15.96
CA LEU A 125 4.31 -5.32 -16.90
C LEU A 125 4.71 -5.58 -18.37
N ALA A 126 6.00 -5.48 -18.70
CA ALA A 126 6.50 -5.76 -20.05
C ALA A 126 6.72 -7.25 -20.30
N GLU A 127 6.80 -8.10 -19.24
CA GLU A 127 7.09 -9.51 -19.37
C GLU A 127 5.83 -10.33 -19.65
N LYS A 128 5.66 -10.73 -20.90
CA LYS A 128 4.48 -11.47 -21.35
C LYS A 128 4.35 -12.85 -20.71
N CYS A 129 5.47 -13.49 -20.40
CA CYS A 129 5.42 -14.81 -19.76
C CYS A 129 4.86 -14.77 -18.35
N LEU A 130 4.73 -13.58 -17.76
CA LEU A 130 4.20 -13.37 -16.42
C LEU A 130 2.84 -12.66 -16.43
N GLU A 131 2.13 -12.62 -17.59
CA GLU A 131 0.89 -11.86 -17.69
C GLU A 131 -0.24 -12.37 -16.79
N ASP A 132 -0.21 -13.66 -16.45
CA ASP A 132 -1.19 -14.27 -15.55
C ASP A 132 -0.68 -14.36 -14.10
N SER A 133 0.53 -13.87 -13.84
CA SER A 133 1.12 -13.89 -12.50
C SER A 133 0.82 -12.59 -11.74
N ARG A 134 0.87 -12.67 -10.41
CA ARG A 134 0.65 -11.55 -9.50
C ARG A 134 1.96 -11.20 -8.80
N LEU A 135 2.33 -9.91 -8.81
CA LEU A 135 3.51 -9.42 -8.09
C LEU A 135 3.07 -8.85 -6.73
N VAL A 136 3.54 -9.46 -5.66
CA VAL A 136 3.32 -8.99 -4.28
C VAL A 136 4.54 -8.17 -3.86
N VAL A 137 4.37 -6.87 -3.69
CA VAL A 137 5.44 -6.01 -3.16
C VAL A 137 5.36 -6.10 -1.64
N SER A 138 6.41 -6.66 -1.02
CA SER A 138 6.43 -6.93 0.41
C SER A 138 7.33 -5.93 1.13
N THR A 139 6.81 -5.31 2.18
CA THR A 139 7.51 -4.32 3.00
C THR A 139 7.49 -4.74 4.47
N THR A 140 8.27 -4.04 5.29
CA THR A 140 8.23 -4.15 6.75
C THR A 140 8.11 -2.75 7.34
N GLY A 141 7.10 -2.53 8.18
CA GLY A 141 6.89 -1.24 8.84
C GLY A 141 6.37 -0.12 7.97
N ALA A 142 5.74 -0.45 6.82
CA ALA A 142 5.18 0.57 5.93
C ALA A 142 3.84 1.11 6.42
N VAL A 143 3.11 0.35 7.23
CA VAL A 143 1.78 0.74 7.70
C VAL A 143 1.67 0.54 9.22
N ALA A 144 0.97 1.45 9.87
CA ALA A 144 0.63 1.34 11.28
C ALA A 144 -0.77 0.71 11.42
N LEU A 145 -0.87 -0.32 12.23
CA LEU A 145 -2.17 -0.94 12.54
C LEU A 145 -2.83 -0.24 13.73
N ASP A 146 -2.02 0.38 14.58
CA ASP A 146 -2.50 1.13 15.74
C ASP A 146 -1.55 2.29 16.07
N ALA A 147 -1.79 2.97 17.17
CA ALA A 147 -1.00 4.13 17.56
C ALA A 147 0.44 3.76 18.02
N ALA A 148 0.65 2.53 18.49
CA ALA A 148 1.99 2.10 18.88
C ALA A 148 2.88 1.90 17.66
N ASP A 149 2.36 1.28 16.61
CA ASP A 149 3.08 1.08 15.36
C ASP A 149 3.48 2.42 14.70
N ALA A 150 2.69 3.47 14.91
CA ALA A 150 2.86 4.74 14.21
C ALA A 150 4.24 5.39 14.49
N SER A 151 4.85 5.11 15.64
CA SER A 151 6.18 5.66 15.98
C SER A 151 7.33 4.91 15.32
N GLU A 152 7.06 3.75 14.75
CA GLU A 152 8.09 2.88 14.16
C GLU A 152 7.96 2.77 12.63
N LEU A 153 7.14 3.62 12.01
CA LEU A 153 6.91 3.58 10.56
C LEU A 153 8.18 3.85 9.75
N ASP A 154 8.45 2.99 8.79
CA ASP A 154 9.46 3.26 7.77
C ASP A 154 8.84 4.09 6.64
N LEU A 155 9.18 5.37 6.60
CA LEU A 155 8.63 6.32 5.63
C LEU A 155 9.02 5.97 4.19
N ALA A 156 10.17 5.32 3.97
CA ALA A 156 10.57 4.88 2.63
C ALA A 156 9.62 3.79 2.12
N SER A 157 9.36 2.79 2.95
CA SER A 157 8.40 1.72 2.63
C SER A 157 6.97 2.27 2.49
N ALA A 158 6.58 3.24 3.32
CA ALA A 158 5.27 3.90 3.17
C ALA A 158 5.15 4.63 1.83
N GLY A 159 6.24 5.23 1.32
CA GLY A 159 6.27 5.83 -0.01
C GLY A 159 6.04 4.80 -1.12
N VAL A 160 6.62 3.60 -0.98
CA VAL A 160 6.38 2.49 -1.91
C VAL A 160 4.90 2.10 -1.91
N TRP A 161 4.25 2.07 -0.75
CA TRP A 161 2.81 1.77 -0.66
C TRP A 161 1.98 2.75 -1.48
N GLY A 162 2.32 4.05 -1.45
CA GLY A 162 1.64 5.05 -2.25
C GLY A 162 1.74 4.77 -3.76
N LEU A 163 2.94 4.45 -4.24
CA LEU A 163 3.18 4.10 -5.63
C LEU A 163 2.38 2.85 -6.05
N VAL A 164 2.51 1.77 -5.28
CA VAL A 164 1.93 0.48 -5.67
C VAL A 164 0.40 0.52 -5.60
N ARG A 165 -0.19 1.31 -4.68
CA ARG A 165 -1.65 1.53 -4.65
C ARG A 165 -2.17 2.12 -5.96
N SER A 166 -1.43 3.06 -6.55
CA SER A 166 -1.80 3.60 -7.87
C SER A 166 -1.76 2.52 -8.94
N ALA A 167 -0.70 1.71 -8.95
CA ALA A 167 -0.57 0.62 -9.92
C ALA A 167 -1.65 -0.46 -9.75
N ILE A 168 -2.06 -0.77 -8.51
CA ILE A 168 -3.17 -1.70 -8.25
C ILE A 168 -4.45 -1.19 -8.92
N SER A 169 -4.70 0.12 -8.85
CA SER A 169 -5.88 0.71 -9.48
C SER A 169 -5.81 0.70 -11.00
N GLU A 170 -4.60 0.87 -11.56
CA GLU A 170 -4.39 0.90 -13.01
C GLU A 170 -4.35 -0.50 -13.62
N HIS A 171 -3.88 -1.51 -12.87
CA HIS A 171 -3.68 -2.88 -13.33
C HIS A 171 -4.27 -3.88 -12.33
N PRO A 172 -5.61 -3.96 -12.24
CA PRO A 172 -6.25 -4.86 -11.26
C PRO A 172 -5.79 -6.31 -11.43
N GLY A 173 -5.48 -6.96 -10.31
CA GLY A 173 -5.03 -8.35 -10.28
C GLY A 173 -3.53 -8.54 -10.50
N ARG A 174 -2.82 -7.53 -11.06
CA ARG A 174 -1.40 -7.68 -11.39
C ARG A 174 -0.48 -7.41 -10.20
N PHE A 175 -0.94 -6.63 -9.22
CA PHE A 175 -0.13 -6.20 -8.08
C PHE A 175 -0.86 -6.41 -6.77
N ALA A 176 -0.09 -6.65 -5.72
CA ALA A 176 -0.58 -6.61 -4.34
C ALA A 176 0.50 -6.02 -3.44
N LEU A 177 0.08 -5.56 -2.27
CA LEU A 177 0.93 -5.02 -1.21
C LEU A 177 0.80 -5.88 0.04
N ALA A 178 1.93 -6.23 0.63
CA ALA A 178 1.97 -6.93 1.90
C ALA A 178 2.95 -6.23 2.83
N ASP A 179 2.52 -5.90 4.05
CA ASP A 179 3.43 -5.38 5.07
C ASP A 179 3.54 -6.43 6.17
N VAL A 180 4.73 -7.00 6.35
CA VAL A 180 4.95 -8.12 7.25
C VAL A 180 5.91 -7.73 8.38
N ASP A 181 5.77 -8.38 9.53
CA ASP A 181 6.67 -8.15 10.69
C ASP A 181 7.95 -8.96 10.63
N GLY A 182 8.12 -9.81 9.60
CA GLY A 182 9.30 -10.66 9.45
C GLY A 182 9.22 -11.99 10.17
N GLU A 183 8.15 -12.25 10.92
CA GLU A 183 8.00 -13.52 11.64
C GLU A 183 7.57 -14.66 10.70
N PRO A 184 8.06 -15.89 10.92
CA PRO A 184 7.70 -17.03 10.06
C PRO A 184 6.20 -17.27 9.95
N ASP A 185 5.46 -17.14 11.06
CA ASP A 185 4.00 -17.34 11.02
C ASP A 185 3.31 -16.29 10.15
N SER A 186 3.89 -15.09 10.03
CA SER A 186 3.34 -14.04 9.16
C SER A 186 3.57 -14.35 7.68
N TYR A 187 4.71 -14.91 7.31
CA TYR A 187 4.92 -15.36 5.93
C TYR A 187 3.97 -16.51 5.57
N ARG A 188 3.75 -17.45 6.50
CA ARG A 188 2.80 -18.55 6.29
C ARG A 188 1.37 -18.02 6.11
N ALA A 189 0.96 -17.09 6.97
CA ALA A 189 -0.38 -16.49 6.90
C ALA A 189 -0.57 -15.68 5.60
N LEU A 190 0.48 -14.94 5.18
CA LEU A 190 0.44 -14.20 3.92
C LEU A 190 0.24 -15.15 2.74
N ALA A 191 1.04 -16.25 2.67
CA ALA A 191 0.93 -17.20 1.57
C ALA A 191 -0.47 -17.82 1.51
N ALA A 192 -0.96 -18.30 2.65
CA ALA A 192 -2.28 -18.94 2.71
C ALA A 192 -3.40 -17.98 2.31
N TYR A 193 -3.35 -16.74 2.78
CA TYR A 193 -4.40 -15.76 2.49
C TYR A 193 -4.33 -15.26 1.05
N ALA A 194 -3.14 -14.94 0.56
CA ALA A 194 -2.98 -14.39 -0.79
C ALA A 194 -3.29 -15.42 -1.89
N ALA A 195 -3.13 -16.72 -1.60
CA ALA A 195 -3.47 -17.78 -2.55
C ALA A 195 -4.99 -17.88 -2.79
N GLU A 196 -5.81 -17.55 -1.77
CA GLU A 196 -7.26 -17.73 -1.82
C GLU A 196 -8.03 -16.40 -2.00
N SER A 197 -7.33 -15.26 -1.94
CA SER A 197 -7.99 -13.96 -1.82
C SER A 197 -7.69 -13.05 -3.00
N ASP A 198 -8.71 -12.37 -3.49
CA ASP A 198 -8.58 -11.30 -4.47
C ASP A 198 -8.15 -9.96 -3.84
N GLU A 199 -7.97 -9.92 -2.52
CA GLU A 199 -7.52 -8.70 -1.85
C GLU A 199 -6.12 -8.30 -2.35
N SER A 200 -5.91 -7.02 -2.47
CA SER A 200 -4.67 -6.49 -3.01
C SER A 200 -3.81 -5.78 -1.97
N GLN A 201 -4.27 -5.68 -0.73
CA GLN A 201 -3.51 -5.02 0.32
C GLN A 201 -3.66 -5.79 1.63
N PHE A 202 -2.53 -6.13 2.23
CA PHE A 202 -2.48 -6.92 3.47
C PHE A 202 -1.50 -6.29 4.44
N ALA A 203 -1.80 -6.37 5.74
CA ALA A 203 -0.79 -6.23 6.77
C ALA A 203 -0.83 -7.50 7.61
N VAL A 204 0.32 -8.06 7.92
CA VAL A 204 0.38 -9.31 8.68
C VAL A 204 1.27 -9.12 9.89
N ARG A 205 0.71 -9.36 11.06
CA ARG A 205 1.42 -9.26 12.34
C ARG A 205 1.10 -10.50 13.18
N GLU A 206 2.12 -11.14 13.72
CA GLU A 206 1.96 -12.32 14.58
C GLU A 206 1.09 -13.41 13.92
N GLY A 207 1.28 -13.61 12.60
CA GLY A 207 0.52 -14.60 11.84
C GLY A 207 -0.95 -14.22 11.58
N ARG A 208 -1.35 -12.99 11.85
CA ARG A 208 -2.73 -12.52 11.65
C ARG A 208 -2.81 -11.52 10.52
N VAL A 209 -3.65 -11.84 9.54
CA VAL A 209 -3.86 -10.96 8.37
C VAL A 209 -4.86 -9.86 8.73
N ARG A 210 -4.51 -8.63 8.35
CA ARG A 210 -5.36 -7.45 8.48
C ARG A 210 -5.58 -6.84 7.11
N LEU A 211 -6.81 -6.38 6.88
CA LEU A 211 -7.23 -5.78 5.60
C LEU A 211 -7.61 -4.32 5.81
N PRO A 212 -7.20 -3.42 4.91
CA PRO A 212 -7.59 -2.02 5.03
C PRO A 212 -9.06 -1.84 4.64
N ARG A 213 -9.83 -1.16 5.47
CA ARG A 213 -11.23 -0.84 5.20
C ARG A 213 -11.52 0.61 5.53
N ILE A 214 -12.32 1.24 4.70
CA ILE A 214 -12.80 2.59 4.97
C ILE A 214 -14.00 2.46 5.90
N VAL A 215 -13.87 3.02 7.10
CA VAL A 215 -14.93 3.00 8.11
C VAL A 215 -15.37 4.43 8.44
N ARG A 216 -16.65 4.59 8.73
CA ARG A 216 -17.18 5.89 9.13
C ARG A 216 -16.65 6.25 10.53
N MET A 217 -16.16 7.47 10.68
CA MET A 217 -15.71 7.96 11.99
C MET A 217 -16.90 8.45 12.80
N THR A 218 -16.97 8.03 14.06
CA THR A 218 -17.79 8.70 15.04
C THR A 218 -16.93 9.76 15.67
N VAL A 219 -17.21 11.02 15.34
CA VAL A 219 -16.50 12.13 15.94
C VAL A 219 -17.14 12.36 17.33
N PRO A 220 -16.38 12.27 18.43
CA PRO A 220 -16.93 12.64 19.73
C PRO A 220 -17.43 14.08 19.66
N ALA A 221 -18.49 14.39 20.37
CA ALA A 221 -18.94 15.76 20.51
C ALA A 221 -17.72 16.60 20.98
N ALA A 222 -17.49 17.72 20.31
CA ALA A 222 -16.31 18.52 20.55
C ALA A 222 -16.15 18.81 22.05
N ASP A 223 -15.04 18.35 22.60
CA ASP A 223 -14.61 18.83 23.90
C ASP A 223 -14.35 20.33 23.74
N GLU A 224 -15.02 21.15 24.51
CA GLU A 224 -14.95 22.62 24.41
C GLU A 224 -13.52 23.16 24.65
N ASP A 225 -12.58 22.29 25.04
CA ASP A 225 -11.19 22.62 25.38
C ASP A 225 -10.17 22.43 24.26
N ILE A 226 -10.57 22.07 23.03
CA ILE A 226 -9.60 22.06 21.93
C ILE A 226 -9.36 23.50 21.50
N PRO A 227 -8.19 24.09 21.76
CA PRO A 227 -7.93 25.45 21.32
C PRO A 227 -8.02 25.52 19.80
N ALA A 228 -8.91 26.37 19.30
CA ALA A 228 -9.06 26.58 17.86
C ALA A 228 -7.70 27.02 17.30
N THR A 229 -7.16 26.27 16.37
CA THR A 229 -5.93 26.67 15.67
C THR A 229 -6.25 27.93 14.89
N ARG A 230 -5.74 29.06 15.37
CA ARG A 230 -5.98 30.35 14.72
C ARG A 230 -4.96 30.53 13.60
N TRP A 231 -5.44 30.50 12.39
CA TRP A 231 -4.61 30.83 11.23
C TRP A 231 -4.62 32.35 11.06
N ASP A 232 -3.45 32.96 10.95
CA ASP A 232 -3.33 34.36 10.60
C ASP A 232 -3.60 34.57 9.10
N LYS A 233 -3.67 35.81 8.68
CA LYS A 233 -3.96 36.18 7.28
C LYS A 233 -2.87 35.70 6.29
N UNK A 234 -1.91 35.23 6.99
CA UNK A 234 -1.10 34.85 6.32
C UNK A 234 -0.94 33.63 6.11
N GLY A 235 -1.64 33.00 6.45
CA GLY A 235 -1.64 31.58 6.43
C GLY A 235 -0.47 30.95 7.21
N SER A 236 0.27 31.75 7.99
CA SER A 236 1.33 31.23 8.84
C SER A 236 0.77 30.79 10.18
N ALA A 237 1.09 29.59 10.61
CA ALA A 237 0.78 29.16 11.97
C ALA A 237 1.68 29.92 12.93
N CYS A 238 1.10 30.68 13.87
CA CYS A 238 1.88 31.24 14.98
C CYS A 238 2.34 30.07 15.87
N PRO A 239 3.65 29.89 16.07
CA PRO A 239 4.12 28.90 17.04
C PRO A 239 3.62 29.29 18.42
N GLY A 240 2.78 28.45 19.00
CA GLY A 240 2.36 28.62 20.38
C GLY A 240 3.59 28.56 21.29
N SER A 241 3.74 29.60 22.11
CA SER A 241 4.75 29.59 23.15
C SER A 241 4.37 28.54 24.19
N TYR A 242 5.11 27.46 24.20
CA TYR A 242 5.03 26.50 25.30
C TYR A 242 5.68 27.17 26.51
N GLY A 243 4.86 27.60 27.48
CA GLY A 243 5.33 28.00 28.80
C GLY A 243 5.51 26.79 29.70
#